data_b6ddb1f24c426526cd72791703f66464
#
_entry.id   b6ddb1f24c426526cd72791703f66464
#
_cell.length_a   1.000
_cell.length_b   1.000
_cell.length_c   1.000
_cell.angle_alpha   90.00
_cell.angle_beta   90.00
_cell.angle_gamma   90.00
#
_symmetry.space_group_name_H-M   'P 1'
#
loop_
_entity.id
_entity.type
_entity.pdbx_description
1 polymer ?
#
loop_
_entity_poly.entity_id
_entity_poly.type
_entity_poly.pdbx_seq_one_letter_code
_entity_poly.pdbx_strand_id
1 'polypeptide(L)'
;ETGLSSDPVMNWKLSALDCYTMISNSDAHSPQKLGREANLFDTDLTYNAMFEALKTRQGFLGTFEFFPEGGKYHMDGHRKCGICLDPTATQAYKGLCPVCSKPLTVGVLHRVEELADRPQPRQPEGAPNFEYLIPLPEILSEIKSASPNSKVVQQQFWQIIGAFGNEFTFLRKVPLEDIQQHLGQVFAEAIRRLRNQQVCLTPGYDGLYGTIHVFQPGELQQLNGQRSLRATNANPPVAAAYSSKDTYQI
;
A
#
# COMPACT_ATOMS: atom_id res chain seq x y z
N GLU A 1 -13.98 7.04 5.96
CA GLU A 1 -12.93 6.06 6.21
C GLU A 1 -12.34 5.59 4.89
N THR A 2 -11.01 5.57 4.78
CA THR A 2 -10.28 5.03 3.64
C THR A 2 -10.17 3.50 3.76
N GLY A 3 -9.67 3.00 4.84
CA GLY A 3 -9.49 1.58 5.24
C GLY A 3 -9.07 0.68 4.07
N LEU A 4 -8.08 -0.07 4.11
CA LEU A 4 -7.53 -1.08 3.16
C LEU A 4 -7.98 -1.06 1.67
N SER A 5 -9.12 -0.46 1.33
CA SER A 5 -9.73 -0.52 -0.02
C SER A 5 -9.54 0.75 -0.82
N SER A 6 -9.25 1.87 -0.18
CA SER A 6 -8.98 3.16 -0.81
C SER A 6 -7.97 3.94 0.04
N ASP A 7 -7.52 5.07 -0.46
CA ASP A 7 -6.63 6.01 0.20
C ASP A 7 -7.12 7.45 0.04
N PRO A 8 -6.49 8.43 0.68
CA PRO A 8 -6.87 9.82 0.52
C PRO A 8 -6.79 10.30 -0.93
N VAL A 9 -5.79 9.86 -1.72
CA VAL A 9 -5.62 10.30 -3.12
C VAL A 9 -6.81 9.87 -3.98
N MET A 10 -7.25 8.62 -3.86
CA MET A 10 -8.46 8.14 -4.55
C MET A 10 -9.68 8.98 -4.17
N ASN A 11 -9.85 9.28 -2.88
CA ASN A 11 -11.00 10.00 -2.37
C ASN A 11 -10.96 11.51 -2.69
N TRP A 12 -9.78 12.12 -2.90
CA TRP A 12 -9.65 13.54 -3.30
C TRP A 12 -10.12 13.83 -4.73
N LYS A 13 -10.50 12.81 -5.49
CA LYS A 13 -11.22 12.98 -6.76
C LYS A 13 -12.70 13.36 -6.59
N LEU A 14 -13.23 13.29 -5.36
CA LEU A 14 -14.62 13.58 -5.02
C LEU A 14 -14.71 14.86 -4.18
N SER A 15 -15.15 15.97 -4.80
CA SER A 15 -15.26 17.26 -4.09
C SER A 15 -16.23 17.23 -2.91
N ALA A 16 -17.23 16.38 -2.96
CA ALA A 16 -18.20 16.19 -1.89
C ALA A 16 -17.56 15.69 -0.57
N LEU A 17 -16.35 15.13 -0.63
CA LEU A 17 -15.63 14.63 0.54
C LEU A 17 -14.69 15.66 1.18
N ASP A 18 -14.49 16.83 0.58
CA ASP A 18 -13.53 17.84 1.05
C ASP A 18 -13.83 18.36 2.47
N CYS A 19 -15.11 18.39 2.83
CA CYS A 19 -15.54 18.84 4.15
C CYS A 19 -15.32 17.82 5.27
N TYR A 20 -15.01 16.58 4.95
CA TYR A 20 -14.82 15.50 5.93
C TYR A 20 -13.36 15.27 6.25
N THR A 21 -13.08 14.91 7.50
CA THR A 21 -11.78 14.39 7.91
C THR A 21 -11.74 12.90 7.59
N MET A 22 -10.77 12.49 6.78
CA MET A 22 -10.58 11.08 6.45
C MET A 22 -9.81 10.39 7.57
N ILE A 23 -10.26 9.20 7.93
CA ILE A 23 -9.60 8.32 8.91
C ILE A 23 -9.28 6.98 8.25
N SER A 24 -8.26 6.29 8.76
CA SER A 24 -7.81 5.00 8.28
C SER A 24 -7.75 4.01 9.43
N ASN A 25 -8.41 2.86 9.29
CA ASN A 25 -8.47 1.85 10.34
C ASN A 25 -8.15 0.47 9.77
N SER A 26 -7.37 -0.30 10.53
CA SER A 26 -6.75 -1.54 10.08
C SER A 26 -7.72 -2.70 9.83
N ASP A 27 -8.97 -2.63 10.30
CA ASP A 27 -9.91 -3.76 10.29
C ASP A 27 -9.26 -5.07 10.80
N ALA A 28 -8.50 -4.94 11.89
CA ALA A 28 -7.64 -6.01 12.37
C ALA A 28 -8.45 -7.13 13.04
N HIS A 29 -8.38 -8.34 12.48
CA HIS A 29 -8.96 -9.57 13.02
C HIS A 29 -7.92 -10.43 13.80
N SER A 30 -6.70 -9.92 13.95
CA SER A 30 -5.64 -10.53 14.76
C SER A 30 -4.66 -9.46 15.24
N PRO A 31 -3.94 -9.69 16.38
CA PRO A 31 -2.98 -8.73 16.92
C PRO A 31 -1.90 -8.31 15.92
N GLN A 32 -1.49 -9.21 15.03
CA GLN A 32 -0.46 -8.98 14.02
C GLN A 32 -0.87 -7.99 12.94
N LYS A 33 -2.17 -7.71 12.83
CA LYS A 33 -2.71 -6.75 11.84
C LYS A 33 -3.05 -5.39 12.45
N LEU A 34 -2.88 -5.22 13.77
CA LEU A 34 -3.01 -3.92 14.41
C LEU A 34 -1.96 -2.95 13.85
N GLY A 35 -2.40 -1.73 13.55
CA GLY A 35 -1.52 -0.67 13.09
C GLY A 35 -1.04 -0.76 11.63
N ARG A 36 -1.53 -1.73 10.82
CA ARG A 36 -1.25 -1.70 9.37
C ARG A 36 -1.87 -0.48 8.69
N GLU A 37 -2.90 0.07 9.30
CA GLU A 37 -3.44 1.40 9.09
C GLU A 37 -3.70 2.04 10.45
N ALA A 38 -3.53 3.35 10.56
CA ALA A 38 -3.68 4.05 11.84
C ALA A 38 -3.93 5.55 11.64
N ASN A 39 -4.45 6.18 12.68
CA ASN A 39 -4.67 7.61 12.75
C ASN A 39 -3.67 8.24 13.72
N LEU A 40 -3.10 9.38 13.34
CA LEU A 40 -2.12 10.12 14.15
C LEU A 40 -2.78 11.32 14.80
N PHE A 41 -2.61 11.40 16.12
CA PHE A 41 -3.12 12.51 16.89
C PHE A 41 -2.01 13.18 17.72
N ASP A 42 -2.09 14.49 17.85
CA ASP A 42 -1.33 15.33 18.77
C ASP A 42 -2.34 16.05 19.67
N THR A 43 -2.96 15.29 20.58
CA THR A 43 -3.99 15.75 21.49
C THR A 43 -4.06 14.83 22.70
N ASP A 44 -4.79 15.24 23.74
CA ASP A 44 -5.02 14.40 24.92
C ASP A 44 -5.72 13.08 24.51
N LEU A 45 -5.33 11.98 25.16
CA LEU A 45 -5.92 10.66 24.95
C LEU A 45 -7.28 10.58 25.66
N THR A 46 -8.23 11.39 25.21
CA THR A 46 -9.62 11.40 25.68
C THR A 46 -10.58 11.40 24.49
N TYR A 47 -11.78 10.85 24.69
CA TYR A 47 -12.80 10.85 23.64
C TYR A 47 -13.08 12.25 23.10
N ASN A 48 -13.30 13.22 23.98
CA ASN A 48 -13.66 14.57 23.58
C ASN A 48 -12.54 15.26 22.79
N ALA A 49 -11.27 15.12 23.22
CA ALA A 49 -10.14 15.71 22.55
C ALA A 49 -9.94 15.10 21.15
N MET A 50 -10.03 13.76 21.02
CA MET A 50 -9.96 13.08 19.73
C MET A 50 -11.13 13.44 18.82
N PHE A 51 -12.35 13.52 19.35
CA PHE A 51 -13.52 13.93 18.59
C PHE A 51 -13.39 15.36 18.04
N GLU A 52 -12.97 16.31 18.87
CA GLU A 52 -12.74 17.69 18.43
C GLU A 52 -11.58 17.78 17.42
N ALA A 53 -10.52 17.01 17.60
CA ALA A 53 -9.43 16.93 16.63
C ALA A 53 -9.90 16.44 15.25
N LEU A 54 -10.76 15.42 15.19
CA LEU A 54 -11.36 14.94 13.94
C LEU A 54 -12.30 15.99 13.31
N LYS A 55 -13.06 16.68 14.13
CA LYS A 55 -14.05 17.69 13.68
C LYS A 55 -13.39 18.95 13.14
N THR A 56 -12.35 19.43 13.82
CA THR A 56 -11.69 20.70 13.51
C THR A 56 -10.41 20.55 12.70
N ARG A 57 -9.88 19.33 12.59
CA ARG A 57 -8.56 18.96 12.07
C ARG A 57 -7.39 19.48 12.92
N GLN A 58 -7.64 20.20 14.00
CA GLN A 58 -6.60 20.66 14.94
C GLN A 58 -6.19 19.50 15.85
N GLY A 59 -4.90 19.14 15.83
CA GLY A 59 -4.39 17.99 16.57
C GLY A 59 -4.63 16.63 15.90
N PHE A 60 -5.26 16.59 14.72
CA PHE A 60 -5.28 15.41 13.85
C PHE A 60 -4.18 15.56 12.80
N LEU A 61 -3.13 14.76 12.91
CA LEU A 61 -1.91 14.89 12.10
C LEU A 61 -2.00 14.16 10.76
N GLY A 62 -2.90 13.18 10.64
CA GLY A 62 -3.05 12.40 9.42
C GLY A 62 -3.22 10.92 9.66
N THR A 63 -2.98 10.15 8.60
CA THR A 63 -3.17 8.70 8.61
C THR A 63 -1.94 7.93 8.15
N PHE A 64 -1.85 6.67 8.59
CA PHE A 64 -1.03 5.66 7.93
C PHE A 64 -1.96 4.82 7.07
N GLU A 65 -1.59 4.67 5.81
CA GLU A 65 -2.36 3.94 4.82
C GLU A 65 -1.58 2.71 4.34
N PHE A 66 -2.28 1.63 4.12
CA PHE A 66 -1.78 0.52 3.32
C PHE A 66 -2.04 0.82 1.84
N PHE A 67 -1.24 0.24 0.95
CA PHE A 67 -1.45 0.43 -0.49
C PHE A 67 -2.74 -0.26 -0.93
N PRO A 68 -3.76 0.46 -1.42
CA PRO A 68 -5.06 -0.12 -1.79
C PRO A 68 -4.96 -1.13 -2.94
N GLU A 69 -3.89 -1.08 -3.73
CA GLU A 69 -3.60 -2.07 -4.77
C GLU A 69 -3.45 -3.48 -4.22
N GLY A 70 -3.05 -3.65 -2.95
CA GLY A 70 -3.01 -4.94 -2.27
C GLY A 70 -4.38 -5.60 -2.11
N GLY A 71 -5.47 -4.82 -2.18
CA GLY A 71 -6.84 -5.27 -2.04
C GLY A 71 -7.29 -6.18 -3.19
N LYS A 72 -8.00 -7.26 -2.86
CA LYS A 72 -8.45 -8.28 -3.84
C LYS A 72 -9.53 -7.83 -4.83
N TYR A 73 -10.02 -6.61 -4.70
CA TYR A 73 -11.03 -5.99 -5.58
C TYR A 73 -10.64 -4.55 -5.92
N HIS A 74 -9.35 -4.24 -6.02
CA HIS A 74 -8.90 -2.90 -6.35
C HIS A 74 -9.24 -2.53 -7.79
N MET A 75 -8.81 -3.36 -8.74
CA MET A 75 -9.05 -3.19 -10.18
C MET A 75 -10.25 -4.01 -10.66
N ASP A 76 -10.76 -3.66 -11.84
CA ASP A 76 -11.71 -4.50 -12.55
C ASP A 76 -11.03 -5.74 -13.12
N GLY A 77 -11.77 -6.85 -13.25
CA GLY A 77 -11.14 -8.00 -13.87
C GLY A 77 -11.98 -9.25 -13.99
N HIS A 78 -11.36 -10.26 -14.59
CA HIS A 78 -11.86 -11.62 -14.68
C HIS A 78 -10.74 -12.61 -14.42
N ARG A 79 -10.64 -13.06 -13.18
CA ARG A 79 -9.55 -13.90 -12.67
C ARG A 79 -9.34 -15.19 -13.49
N LYS A 80 -10.44 -15.84 -13.92
CA LYS A 80 -10.36 -17.10 -14.71
C LYS A 80 -9.67 -16.92 -16.06
N CYS A 81 -9.68 -15.71 -16.62
CA CYS A 81 -9.03 -15.36 -17.88
C CYS A 81 -7.72 -14.57 -17.68
N GLY A 82 -7.30 -14.31 -16.45
CA GLY A 82 -6.11 -13.51 -16.16
C GLY A 82 -6.24 -12.03 -16.57
N ILE A 83 -7.47 -11.50 -16.65
CA ILE A 83 -7.73 -10.14 -17.10
C ILE A 83 -7.86 -9.22 -15.89
N CYS A 84 -7.02 -8.18 -15.89
CA CYS A 84 -7.03 -7.06 -14.94
C CYS A 84 -7.04 -5.76 -15.74
N LEU A 85 -8.03 -4.91 -15.54
CA LEU A 85 -8.27 -3.71 -16.34
C LEU A 85 -8.49 -2.50 -15.43
N ASP A 86 -8.05 -1.33 -15.88
CA ASP A 86 -8.49 -0.06 -15.31
C ASP A 86 -9.94 0.27 -15.74
N PRO A 87 -10.60 1.23 -15.06
CA PRO A 87 -11.98 1.61 -15.37
C PRO A 87 -12.18 2.04 -16.82
N THR A 88 -11.21 2.75 -17.42
CA THR A 88 -11.30 3.25 -18.79
C THR A 88 -11.28 2.08 -19.79
N ALA A 89 -10.37 1.13 -19.59
CA ALA A 89 -10.31 -0.07 -20.40
C ALA A 89 -11.57 -0.92 -20.23
N THR A 90 -12.10 -1.04 -19.02
CA THR A 90 -13.37 -1.74 -18.75
C THR A 90 -14.53 -1.12 -19.55
N GLN A 91 -14.61 0.20 -19.59
CA GLN A 91 -15.63 0.92 -20.38
C GLN A 91 -15.47 0.65 -21.87
N ALA A 92 -14.23 0.63 -22.41
CA ALA A 92 -13.94 0.31 -23.79
C ALA A 92 -14.41 -1.10 -24.18
N TYR A 93 -14.30 -2.05 -23.26
CA TYR A 93 -14.83 -3.41 -23.41
C TYR A 93 -16.30 -3.57 -22.97
N LYS A 94 -17.01 -2.45 -22.71
CA LYS A 94 -18.43 -2.45 -22.29
C LYS A 94 -18.72 -3.31 -21.06
N GLY A 95 -17.77 -3.39 -20.13
CA GLY A 95 -17.87 -4.20 -18.92
C GLY A 95 -17.71 -5.71 -19.15
N LEU A 96 -17.28 -6.15 -20.33
CA LEU A 96 -17.14 -7.54 -20.69
C LEU A 96 -15.66 -7.97 -20.79
N CYS A 97 -15.38 -9.19 -20.37
CA CYS A 97 -14.06 -9.79 -20.52
C CYS A 97 -13.67 -9.95 -21.99
N PRO A 98 -12.53 -9.41 -22.46
CA PRO A 98 -12.11 -9.50 -23.86
C PRO A 98 -11.80 -10.92 -24.33
N VAL A 99 -11.62 -11.86 -23.39
CA VAL A 99 -11.30 -13.26 -23.70
C VAL A 99 -12.56 -14.14 -23.82
N CYS A 100 -13.51 -14.00 -22.90
CA CYS A 100 -14.66 -14.92 -22.84
C CYS A 100 -16.02 -14.21 -22.87
N SER A 101 -16.06 -12.90 -23.04
CA SER A 101 -17.26 -12.06 -23.11
C SER A 101 -18.20 -12.15 -21.90
N LYS A 102 -17.74 -12.69 -20.77
CA LYS A 102 -18.50 -12.65 -19.51
C LYS A 102 -18.33 -11.29 -18.85
N PRO A 103 -19.29 -10.87 -17.99
CA PRO A 103 -19.14 -9.66 -17.19
C PRO A 103 -17.85 -9.66 -16.39
N LEU A 104 -17.18 -8.51 -16.34
CA LEU A 104 -16.05 -8.27 -15.45
C LEU A 104 -16.56 -8.05 -14.02
N THR A 105 -15.77 -8.48 -13.04
CA THR A 105 -15.95 -8.06 -11.65
C THR A 105 -15.43 -6.63 -11.52
N VAL A 106 -16.31 -5.71 -11.09
CA VAL A 106 -15.99 -4.30 -10.92
C VAL A 106 -15.21 -4.08 -9.62
N GLY A 107 -14.12 -3.33 -9.69
CA GLY A 107 -13.26 -3.00 -8.57
C GLY A 107 -13.63 -1.69 -7.86
N VAL A 108 -12.95 -1.42 -6.74
CA VAL A 108 -13.16 -0.19 -5.96
C VAL A 108 -12.76 1.05 -6.77
N LEU A 109 -11.64 0.98 -7.50
CA LEU A 109 -11.16 2.10 -8.32
C LEU A 109 -12.21 2.53 -9.37
N HIS A 110 -12.93 1.56 -9.96
CA HIS A 110 -14.00 1.87 -10.90
C HIS A 110 -15.11 2.69 -10.24
N ARG A 111 -15.50 2.32 -9.02
CA ARG A 111 -16.53 3.08 -8.30
C ARG A 111 -16.05 4.48 -7.93
N VAL A 112 -14.79 4.63 -7.58
CA VAL A 112 -14.20 5.97 -7.34
C VAL A 112 -14.26 6.81 -8.61
N GLU A 113 -13.87 6.25 -9.77
CA GLU A 113 -13.92 6.96 -11.05
C GLU A 113 -15.35 7.32 -11.48
N GLU A 114 -16.33 6.48 -11.24
CA GLU A 114 -17.76 6.79 -11.50
C GLU A 114 -18.28 7.96 -10.65
N LEU A 115 -17.80 8.07 -9.41
CA LEU A 115 -18.24 9.13 -8.48
C LEU A 115 -17.40 10.40 -8.60
N ALA A 116 -16.24 10.33 -9.25
CA ALA A 116 -15.31 11.43 -9.36
C ALA A 116 -15.92 12.60 -10.17
N ASP A 117 -15.82 13.79 -9.61
CA ASP A 117 -16.16 15.05 -10.28
C ASP A 117 -14.91 15.88 -10.62
N ARG A 118 -13.72 15.30 -10.34
CA ARG A 118 -12.40 15.87 -10.65
C ARG A 118 -11.60 14.91 -11.52
N PRO A 119 -10.96 15.38 -12.60
CA PRO A 119 -10.11 14.53 -13.45
C PRO A 119 -8.81 14.10 -12.75
N GLN A 120 -8.33 14.91 -11.80
CA GLN A 120 -7.14 14.65 -10.99
C GLN A 120 -7.47 14.82 -9.51
N PRO A 121 -6.86 14.03 -8.62
CA PRO A 121 -7.01 14.21 -7.19
C PRO A 121 -6.51 15.59 -6.76
N ARG A 122 -7.23 16.23 -5.87
CA ARG A 122 -6.86 17.53 -5.30
C ARG A 122 -7.01 17.47 -3.79
N GLN A 123 -5.90 17.54 -3.09
CA GLN A 123 -5.92 17.63 -1.64
C GLN A 123 -6.71 18.87 -1.19
N PRO A 124 -7.74 18.72 -0.35
CA PRO A 124 -8.48 19.84 0.19
C PRO A 124 -7.60 20.74 1.07
N GLU A 125 -7.88 22.02 1.10
CA GLU A 125 -7.18 22.95 1.99
C GLU A 125 -7.35 22.53 3.47
N GLY A 126 -6.24 22.49 4.19
CA GLY A 126 -6.22 22.05 5.60
C GLY A 126 -6.48 20.54 5.79
N ALA A 127 -6.54 19.73 4.73
CA ALA A 127 -6.57 18.29 4.90
C ALA A 127 -5.24 17.78 5.47
N PRO A 128 -5.29 16.88 6.47
CA PRO A 128 -4.09 16.29 7.03
C PRO A 128 -3.32 15.47 5.99
N ASN A 129 -2.01 15.30 6.22
CA ASN A 129 -1.17 14.45 5.40
C ASN A 129 -1.43 12.96 5.68
N PHE A 130 -0.89 12.11 4.83
CA PHE A 130 -0.88 10.67 5.05
C PHE A 130 0.46 10.08 4.62
N GLU A 131 0.75 8.87 5.12
CA GLU A 131 1.97 8.13 4.77
C GLU A 131 1.59 6.69 4.41
N TYR A 132 2.10 6.17 3.28
CA TYR A 132 1.99 4.75 3.00
C TYR A 132 3.00 3.96 3.82
N LEU A 133 2.54 2.89 4.44
CA LEU A 133 3.40 1.95 5.16
C LEU A 133 3.15 0.51 4.70
N ILE A 134 4.23 -0.26 4.68
CA ILE A 134 4.19 -1.71 4.55
C ILE A 134 4.53 -2.28 5.92
N PRO A 135 3.73 -3.18 6.50
CA PRO A 135 4.06 -3.81 7.77
C PRO A 135 5.45 -4.44 7.74
N LEU A 136 6.22 -4.22 8.80
CA LEU A 136 7.59 -4.73 8.88
C LEU A 136 7.71 -6.24 8.62
N PRO A 137 6.79 -7.11 9.11
CA PRO A 137 6.85 -8.54 8.79
C PRO A 137 6.75 -8.84 7.29
N GLU A 138 6.08 -8.01 6.49
CA GLU A 138 5.98 -8.16 5.03
C GLU A 138 7.29 -7.79 4.33
N ILE A 139 7.94 -6.70 4.76
CA ILE A 139 9.28 -6.33 4.29
C ILE A 139 10.31 -7.42 4.64
N LEU A 140 10.26 -7.93 5.87
CA LEU A 140 11.14 -9.02 6.32
C LEU A 140 10.90 -10.32 5.54
N SER A 141 9.64 -10.62 5.24
CA SER A 141 9.22 -11.76 4.41
C SER A 141 9.90 -11.72 3.04
N GLU A 142 9.89 -10.56 2.40
CA GLU A 142 10.54 -10.35 1.11
C GLU A 142 12.06 -10.51 1.22
N ILE A 143 12.72 -9.83 2.15
CA ILE A 143 14.18 -9.89 2.35
C ILE A 143 14.66 -11.31 2.68
N LYS A 144 13.89 -12.05 3.48
CA LYS A 144 14.23 -13.41 3.92
C LYS A 144 13.72 -14.49 2.97
N SER A 145 12.94 -14.16 1.96
CA SER A 145 12.26 -15.11 1.08
C SER A 145 11.48 -16.17 1.89
N ALA A 146 10.76 -15.73 2.92
CA ALA A 146 10.06 -16.60 3.86
C ALA A 146 8.71 -15.98 4.24
N SER A 147 7.71 -16.80 4.60
CA SER A 147 6.41 -16.30 5.03
C SER A 147 6.50 -15.29 6.18
N PRO A 148 5.66 -14.23 6.20
CA PRO A 148 5.61 -13.27 7.30
C PRO A 148 5.44 -13.90 8.69
N ASN A 149 4.76 -15.05 8.76
CA ASN A 149 4.51 -15.80 9.99
C ASN A 149 5.59 -16.85 10.30
N SER A 150 6.64 -16.95 9.49
CA SER A 150 7.74 -17.89 9.74
C SER A 150 8.56 -17.52 10.98
N LYS A 151 9.15 -18.52 11.63
CA LYS A 151 9.99 -18.28 12.81
C LYS A 151 11.14 -17.32 12.54
N VAL A 152 11.76 -17.39 11.37
CA VAL A 152 12.88 -16.52 10.99
C VAL A 152 12.45 -15.07 10.85
N VAL A 153 11.29 -14.81 10.28
CA VAL A 153 10.73 -13.46 10.16
C VAL A 153 10.32 -12.92 11.52
N GLN A 154 9.61 -13.70 12.32
CA GLN A 154 9.18 -13.29 13.66
C GLN A 154 10.37 -13.04 14.60
N GLN A 155 11.40 -13.86 14.55
CA GLN A 155 12.61 -13.64 15.33
C GLN A 155 13.32 -12.33 14.94
N GLN A 156 13.47 -12.08 13.65
CA GLN A 156 14.07 -10.83 13.15
C GLN A 156 13.21 -9.60 13.53
N PHE A 157 11.89 -9.72 13.45
CA PHE A 157 10.97 -8.67 13.88
C PHE A 157 11.23 -8.28 15.33
N TRP A 158 11.22 -9.24 16.25
CA TRP A 158 11.42 -8.95 17.67
C TRP A 158 12.83 -8.43 17.99
N GLN A 159 13.85 -8.85 17.23
CA GLN A 159 15.19 -8.27 17.35
C GLN A 159 15.21 -6.80 16.96
N ILE A 160 14.52 -6.43 15.88
CA ILE A 160 14.41 -5.03 15.43
C ILE A 160 13.62 -4.20 16.46
N ILE A 161 12.49 -4.70 16.94
CA ILE A 161 11.70 -4.01 17.95
C ILE A 161 12.51 -3.82 19.25
N GLY A 162 13.26 -4.83 19.67
CA GLY A 162 14.13 -4.73 20.85
C GLY A 162 15.28 -3.71 20.71
N ALA A 163 15.78 -3.52 19.50
CA ALA A 163 16.88 -2.59 19.23
C ALA A 163 16.41 -1.14 18.98
N PHE A 164 15.28 -0.96 18.31
CA PHE A 164 14.84 0.34 17.81
C PHE A 164 13.49 0.84 18.38
N GLY A 165 12.89 0.09 19.29
CA GLY A 165 11.63 0.44 19.94
C GLY A 165 10.41 -0.17 19.24
N ASN A 166 9.52 0.66 18.69
CA ASN A 166 8.32 0.17 18.01
C ASN A 166 8.46 0.19 16.48
N GLU A 167 7.55 -0.54 15.81
CA GLU A 167 7.52 -0.69 14.36
C GLU A 167 7.45 0.65 13.61
N PHE A 168 6.57 1.57 14.04
CA PHE A 168 6.45 2.88 13.40
C PHE A 168 7.72 3.71 13.52
N THR A 169 8.39 3.66 14.66
CA THR A 169 9.68 4.34 14.84
C THR A 169 10.71 3.78 13.88
N PHE A 170 10.80 2.46 13.74
CA PHE A 170 11.74 1.81 12.83
C PHE A 170 11.44 2.18 11.36
N LEU A 171 10.20 2.03 10.93
CA LEU A 171 9.81 2.28 9.54
C LEU A 171 9.99 3.76 9.14
N ARG A 172 9.75 4.69 10.07
CA ARG A 172 9.63 6.11 9.75
C ARG A 172 10.81 6.97 10.19
N LYS A 173 11.40 6.71 11.36
CA LYS A 173 12.27 7.69 12.05
C LYS A 173 13.71 7.25 12.22
N VAL A 174 14.01 5.95 12.33
CA VAL A 174 15.38 5.47 12.52
C VAL A 174 16.25 5.90 11.35
N PRO A 175 17.43 6.55 11.57
CA PRO A 175 18.35 6.92 10.51
C PRO A 175 18.76 5.71 9.67
N LEU A 176 18.86 5.90 8.33
CA LEU A 176 19.21 4.81 7.42
C LEU A 176 20.62 4.27 7.68
N GLU A 177 21.51 5.12 8.15
CA GLU A 177 22.88 4.79 8.55
C GLU A 177 22.88 3.82 9.72
N ASP A 178 22.02 4.04 10.73
CA ASP A 178 21.89 3.15 11.88
C ASP A 178 21.30 1.80 11.48
N ILE A 179 20.30 1.81 10.59
CA ILE A 179 19.73 0.59 10.02
C ILE A 179 20.82 -0.18 9.25
N GLN A 180 21.60 0.50 8.43
CA GLN A 180 22.68 -0.13 7.66
C GLN A 180 23.75 -0.73 8.57
N GLN A 181 24.13 -0.03 9.63
CA GLN A 181 25.13 -0.49 10.57
C GLN A 181 24.68 -1.76 11.34
N HIS A 182 23.41 -1.81 11.75
CA HIS A 182 22.91 -2.91 12.59
C HIS A 182 22.35 -4.10 11.80
N LEU A 183 21.76 -3.84 10.64
CA LEU A 183 21.02 -4.84 9.87
C LEU A 183 21.58 -5.06 8.46
N GLY A 184 22.41 -4.14 7.98
CA GLY A 184 23.04 -4.20 6.66
C GLY A 184 22.29 -3.40 5.58
N GLN A 185 22.96 -3.28 4.43
CA GLN A 185 22.56 -2.41 3.33
C GLN A 185 21.16 -2.72 2.75
N VAL A 186 20.80 -4.00 2.66
CA VAL A 186 19.50 -4.41 2.10
C VAL A 186 18.33 -3.89 2.94
N PHE A 187 18.46 -3.92 4.25
CA PHE A 187 17.43 -3.37 5.15
C PHE A 187 17.33 -1.85 5.04
N ALA A 188 18.48 -1.16 5.03
CA ALA A 188 18.49 0.30 4.86
C ALA A 188 17.86 0.71 3.52
N GLU A 189 18.18 -0.01 2.44
CA GLU A 189 17.60 0.24 1.13
C GLU A 189 16.08 -0.04 1.10
N ALA A 190 15.62 -1.11 1.75
CA ALA A 190 14.19 -1.40 1.86
C ALA A 190 13.43 -0.26 2.54
N ILE A 191 13.94 0.22 3.68
CA ILE A 191 13.30 1.32 4.41
C ILE A 191 13.40 2.64 3.64
N ARG A 192 14.52 2.91 2.96
CA ARG A 192 14.66 4.08 2.08
C ARG A 192 13.61 4.10 0.99
N ARG A 193 13.39 2.95 0.33
CA ARG A 193 12.37 2.83 -0.73
C ARG A 193 10.96 3.01 -0.20
N LEU A 194 10.64 2.40 0.93
CA LEU A 194 9.34 2.60 1.59
C LEU A 194 9.09 4.09 1.84
N ARG A 195 10.04 4.77 2.49
CA ARG A 195 9.92 6.21 2.82
C ARG A 195 9.81 7.11 1.59
N ASN A 196 10.38 6.70 0.46
CA ASN A 196 10.29 7.40 -0.81
C ASN A 196 9.18 6.87 -1.73
N GLN A 197 8.33 5.98 -1.24
CA GLN A 197 7.25 5.34 -2.01
C GLN A 197 7.75 4.64 -3.31
N GLN A 198 9.01 4.19 -3.31
CA GLN A 198 9.65 3.50 -4.43
C GLN A 198 9.41 1.99 -4.32
N VAL A 199 8.14 1.59 -4.39
CA VAL A 199 7.70 0.20 -4.26
C VAL A 199 7.10 -0.31 -5.57
N CYS A 200 7.05 -1.61 -5.71
CA CYS A 200 6.49 -2.29 -6.89
C CYS A 200 5.09 -2.78 -6.55
N LEU A 201 4.10 -2.26 -7.26
CA LEU A 201 2.70 -2.58 -7.03
C LEU A 201 2.16 -3.46 -8.16
N THR A 202 1.49 -4.54 -7.79
CA THR A 202 0.68 -5.34 -8.72
C THR A 202 -0.73 -5.36 -8.15
N PRO A 203 -1.69 -4.68 -8.78
CA PRO A 203 -3.02 -4.52 -8.20
C PRO A 203 -3.80 -5.83 -8.18
N GLY A 204 -4.60 -5.99 -7.12
CA GLY A 204 -5.53 -7.11 -7.02
C GLY A 204 -6.82 -6.87 -7.79
N TYR A 205 -7.49 -7.96 -8.18
CA TYR A 205 -8.74 -7.94 -8.93
C TYR A 205 -9.50 -9.25 -8.80
N ASP A 206 -10.81 -9.22 -8.93
CA ASP A 206 -11.70 -10.39 -8.97
C ASP A 206 -11.38 -11.48 -7.93
N GLY A 207 -11.15 -11.06 -6.69
CA GLY A 207 -10.85 -11.95 -5.57
C GLY A 207 -9.39 -12.41 -5.46
N LEU A 208 -8.51 -11.97 -6.37
CA LEU A 208 -7.07 -12.17 -6.28
C LEU A 208 -6.43 -10.97 -5.56
N TYR A 209 -5.71 -11.21 -4.48
CA TYR A 209 -4.96 -10.16 -3.80
C TYR A 209 -3.86 -9.61 -4.70
N GLY A 210 -3.66 -8.30 -4.64
CA GLY A 210 -2.48 -7.67 -5.19
C GLY A 210 -1.24 -7.97 -4.37
N THR A 211 -0.09 -7.57 -4.89
CA THR A 211 1.19 -7.71 -4.21
C THR A 211 1.93 -6.39 -4.17
N ILE A 212 2.55 -6.13 -3.04
CA ILE A 212 3.38 -4.96 -2.81
C ILE A 212 4.78 -5.48 -2.49
N HIS A 213 5.76 -5.07 -3.30
CA HIS A 213 7.15 -5.46 -3.13
C HIS A 213 8.05 -4.23 -3.04
N VAL A 214 9.02 -4.29 -2.15
CA VAL A 214 10.02 -3.23 -2.01
C VAL A 214 11.08 -3.32 -3.11
N PHE A 215 11.34 -4.53 -3.59
CA PHE A 215 12.35 -4.81 -4.59
C PHE A 215 11.72 -5.39 -5.87
N GLN A 216 12.36 -5.14 -7.01
CA GLN A 216 12.00 -5.78 -8.26
C GLN A 216 12.31 -7.29 -8.23
N PRO A 217 11.61 -8.10 -8.99
CA PRO A 217 11.91 -9.53 -9.11
C PRO A 217 13.38 -9.78 -9.46
N GLY A 218 14.08 -10.59 -8.65
CA GLY A 218 15.49 -10.93 -8.83
C GLY A 218 16.49 -9.89 -8.32
N GLU A 219 16.07 -8.70 -7.94
CA GLU A 219 16.97 -7.63 -7.47
C GLU A 219 17.63 -7.96 -6.13
N LEU A 220 16.91 -8.54 -5.18
CA LEU A 220 17.47 -8.97 -3.91
C LEU A 220 18.63 -9.97 -4.06
N GLN A 221 18.58 -10.83 -5.06
CA GLN A 221 19.65 -11.77 -5.36
C GLN A 221 20.91 -11.07 -5.83
N GLN A 222 20.76 -10.00 -6.62
CA GLN A 222 21.87 -9.17 -7.08
C GLN A 222 22.47 -8.38 -5.91
N LEU A 223 21.63 -7.76 -5.07
CA LEU A 223 22.08 -7.02 -3.89
C LEU A 223 22.78 -7.90 -2.87
N ASN A 224 22.40 -9.15 -2.74
CA ASN A 224 23.04 -10.13 -1.87
C ASN A 224 24.28 -10.80 -2.49
N GLY A 225 24.69 -10.41 -3.72
CA GLY A 225 25.85 -10.98 -4.42
C GLY A 225 25.65 -12.41 -4.92
N GLN A 226 24.42 -12.92 -4.94
CA GLN A 226 24.11 -14.24 -5.47
C GLN A 226 23.78 -14.14 -6.96
N ARG A 227 24.73 -14.51 -7.84
CA ARG A 227 24.45 -14.71 -9.26
C ARG A 227 23.46 -15.85 -9.41
N SER A 228 22.21 -15.55 -9.76
CA SER A 228 21.26 -16.57 -10.18
C SER A 228 21.68 -17.20 -11.51
N LEU A 229 22.11 -18.46 -11.46
CA LEU A 229 22.43 -19.27 -12.65
C LEU A 229 21.19 -19.98 -13.24
N ARG A 230 19.98 -19.39 -13.16
CA ARG A 230 18.80 -19.97 -13.80
C ARG A 230 17.89 -18.88 -14.38
N ALA A 231 18.16 -18.53 -15.63
CA ALA A 231 17.12 -18.00 -16.50
C ALA A 231 16.20 -19.17 -16.90
N THR A 232 15.06 -19.33 -16.24
CA THR A 232 13.97 -20.13 -16.76
C THR A 232 13.00 -19.19 -17.47
N ASN A 233 12.88 -19.40 -18.81
CA ASN A 233 11.86 -18.77 -19.65
C ASN A 233 10.46 -19.15 -19.13
N ALA A 234 9.86 -18.28 -18.33
CA ALA A 234 8.43 -18.24 -18.11
C ALA A 234 7.94 -16.95 -18.74
N ASN A 235 7.13 -17.04 -19.79
CA ASN A 235 6.42 -15.88 -20.32
C ASN A 235 5.64 -15.24 -19.18
N PRO A 236 5.85 -13.94 -18.88
CA PRO A 236 5.00 -13.24 -17.96
C PRO A 236 3.58 -13.18 -18.57
N PRO A 237 2.52 -13.28 -17.75
CA PRO A 237 1.19 -12.96 -18.23
C PRO A 237 1.24 -11.54 -18.80
N VAL A 238 0.52 -11.30 -19.91
CA VAL A 238 0.42 -9.99 -20.53
C VAL A 238 -0.27 -9.06 -19.54
N ALA A 239 0.53 -8.44 -18.68
CA ALA A 239 0.09 -7.31 -17.87
C ALA A 239 -0.11 -6.15 -18.85
N ALA A 240 -1.34 -5.70 -19.05
CA ALA A 240 -1.60 -4.42 -19.67
C ALA A 240 -0.80 -3.39 -18.87
N ALA A 241 0.10 -2.68 -19.58
CA ALA A 241 1.06 -1.79 -18.97
C ALA A 241 0.33 -0.69 -18.19
N TYR A 242 0.26 -0.83 -16.88
CA TYR A 242 -0.02 0.26 -15.97
C TYR A 242 1.22 1.14 -15.98
N SER A 243 1.13 2.25 -16.70
CA SER A 243 2.19 3.25 -16.74
C SER A 243 2.14 4.05 -15.43
N SER A 244 3.01 3.74 -14.50
CA SER A 244 3.26 4.52 -13.27
C SER A 244 3.93 5.87 -13.56
N LYS A 245 3.48 6.60 -14.61
CA LYS A 245 4.08 7.88 -14.98
C LYS A 245 3.50 9.09 -14.23
N ASP A 246 2.55 8.90 -13.34
CA ASP A 246 2.09 9.96 -12.46
C ASP A 246 2.67 9.79 -11.06
N THR A 247 3.96 10.08 -10.93
CA THR A 247 4.59 10.32 -9.63
C THR A 247 3.98 11.61 -9.09
N TYR A 248 2.99 11.49 -8.22
CA TYR A 248 2.48 12.65 -7.49
C TYR A 248 3.60 13.18 -6.60
N GLN A 249 4.14 14.34 -6.95
CA GLN A 249 4.94 15.14 -6.03
C GLN A 249 3.96 15.78 -5.04
N ILE A 250 4.05 15.37 -3.79
CA ILE A 250 3.40 16.00 -2.65
C ILE A 250 4.30 17.12 -2.14
#